data_11af30327f904b224e8a12fa01cfb915
#
_entry.id   11af30327f904b224e8a12fa01cfb915
#
_cell.length_a   1.000
_cell.length_b   1.000
_cell.length_c   1.000
_cell.angle_alpha   90.00
_cell.angle_beta   90.00
_cell.angle_gamma   90.00
#
_symmetry.space_group_name_H-M   'P 1'
#
loop_
_entity.id
_entity.type
_entity.pdbx_description
1 polymer ?
#
loop_
_entity_poly.entity_id
_entity_poly.type
_entity_poly.pdbx_seq_one_letter_code
_entity_poly.pdbx_strand_id
1 'polypeptide(L)'
;MEKRFMQAAIMQIIYKGICQWFLKLIVGVQFTDCRFLKKEKQFIILANHNSHLDTLSLLSSLPGKLLWKVKPVAAEDYFGKNRFQASISNYFINTLLIRRKGEKDSEHDPIRKMLEAIDAGYSLILFPEGTRGKSEQMGKIKSGIARILSLRPEVKYIPVFMTGMGRSLPKGKMILLPYKASIYYGMPTLVKSTDIHEILEQIADDFEIMKEKYQVIIDDEEE
;
A
#
# COMPACT_ATOMS: atom_id res chain seq x y z
N MET A 1 22.77 14.41 -3.92
CA MET A 1 21.55 15.05 -4.45
C MET A 1 21.17 14.46 -5.80
N GLU A 2 22.09 14.35 -6.76
CA GLU A 2 21.88 13.80 -8.11
C GLU A 2 21.30 12.39 -8.16
N LYS A 3 21.83 11.44 -7.36
CA LYS A 3 21.32 10.05 -7.34
C LYS A 3 19.83 9.96 -6.96
N ARG A 4 19.35 10.80 -6.03
CA ARG A 4 17.93 10.83 -5.64
C ARG A 4 17.05 11.42 -6.74
N PHE A 5 17.54 12.44 -7.43
CA PHE A 5 16.81 13.05 -8.55
C PHE A 5 16.67 12.07 -9.71
N MET A 6 17.73 11.37 -10.06
CA MET A 6 17.75 10.34 -11.11
C MET A 6 16.80 9.17 -10.75
N GLN A 7 16.84 8.68 -9.51
CA GLN A 7 15.92 7.63 -9.04
C GLN A 7 14.46 8.08 -9.14
N ALA A 8 14.14 9.31 -8.72
CA ALA A 8 12.80 9.87 -8.81
C ALA A 8 12.30 9.97 -10.26
N ALA A 9 13.16 10.40 -11.18
CA ALA A 9 12.84 10.48 -12.60
C ALA A 9 12.58 9.08 -13.21
N ILE A 10 13.43 8.11 -12.90
CA ILE A 10 13.27 6.73 -13.35
C ILE A 10 11.96 6.13 -12.82
N MET A 11 11.66 6.31 -11.55
CA MET A 11 10.40 5.85 -10.94
C MET A 11 9.18 6.48 -11.65
N GLN A 12 9.25 7.76 -12.00
CA GLN A 12 8.15 8.40 -12.74
C GLN A 12 7.95 7.78 -14.13
N ILE A 13 9.02 7.55 -14.88
CA ILE A 13 8.94 6.91 -16.20
C ILE A 13 8.34 5.50 -16.09
N ILE A 14 8.83 4.71 -15.14
CA ILE A 14 8.36 3.34 -14.95
C ILE A 14 6.90 3.32 -14.51
N TYR A 15 6.54 4.03 -13.43
CA TYR A 15 5.20 3.91 -12.84
C TYR A 15 4.14 4.72 -13.60
N LYS A 16 4.46 5.93 -14.08
CA LYS A 16 3.48 6.78 -14.79
C LYS A 16 3.45 6.53 -16.30
N GLY A 17 4.54 6.01 -16.85
CA GLY A 17 4.61 5.57 -18.25
C GLY A 17 4.21 4.11 -18.39
N ILE A 18 5.16 3.19 -18.14
CA ILE A 18 5.04 1.77 -18.50
C ILE A 18 3.96 1.06 -17.66
N CYS A 19 4.08 1.14 -16.32
CA CYS A 19 3.19 0.37 -15.44
C CYS A 19 1.75 0.88 -15.49
N GLN A 20 1.53 2.17 -15.49
CA GLN A 20 0.18 2.74 -15.54
C GLN A 20 -0.51 2.41 -16.86
N TRP A 21 0.22 2.45 -17.99
CA TRP A 21 -0.29 2.03 -19.29
C TRP A 21 -0.67 0.54 -19.29
N PHE A 22 0.25 -0.33 -18.84
CA PHE A 22 0.01 -1.77 -18.72
C PHE A 22 -1.21 -2.08 -17.86
N LEU A 23 -1.28 -1.50 -16.66
CA LEU A 23 -2.38 -1.72 -15.74
C LEU A 23 -3.73 -1.26 -16.29
N LYS A 24 -3.76 -0.11 -16.99
CA LYS A 24 -5.00 0.41 -17.58
C LYS A 24 -5.47 -0.41 -18.79
N LEU A 25 -4.58 -0.72 -19.72
CA LEU A 25 -4.96 -1.30 -21.01
C LEU A 25 -4.96 -2.83 -21.01
N ILE A 26 -4.05 -3.45 -20.26
CA ILE A 26 -3.90 -4.91 -20.27
C ILE A 26 -4.66 -5.54 -19.10
N VAL A 27 -4.57 -4.94 -17.90
CA VAL A 27 -5.24 -5.48 -16.72
C VAL A 27 -6.67 -4.96 -16.55
N GLY A 28 -6.96 -3.74 -17.04
CA GLY A 28 -8.26 -3.09 -16.88
C GLY A 28 -8.41 -2.32 -15.56
N VAL A 29 -7.29 -1.86 -14.96
CA VAL A 29 -7.33 -1.14 -13.68
C VAL A 29 -7.87 0.27 -13.85
N GLN A 30 -8.90 0.60 -13.10
CA GLN A 30 -9.44 1.94 -12.96
C GLN A 30 -8.80 2.66 -11.77
N PHE A 31 -8.20 3.81 -12.02
CA PHE A 31 -7.56 4.63 -11.01
C PHE A 31 -8.47 5.80 -10.63
N THR A 32 -8.89 5.87 -9.38
CA THR A 32 -9.58 7.08 -8.87
C THR A 32 -8.58 8.21 -8.59
N ASP A 33 -9.09 9.43 -8.50
CA ASP A 33 -8.25 10.61 -8.27
C ASP A 33 -7.71 10.64 -6.84
N CYS A 34 -6.39 10.63 -6.72
CA CYS A 34 -5.67 10.75 -5.45
C CYS A 34 -4.76 11.99 -5.40
N ARG A 35 -5.02 13.02 -6.25
CA ARG A 35 -4.20 14.24 -6.30
C ARG A 35 -4.24 15.04 -5.01
N PHE A 36 -5.26 14.87 -4.18
CA PHE A 36 -5.37 15.48 -2.85
C PHE A 36 -4.19 15.10 -1.95
N LEU A 37 -3.57 13.92 -2.15
CA LEU A 37 -2.37 13.49 -1.41
C LEU A 37 -1.18 14.45 -1.55
N LYS A 38 -1.15 15.28 -2.59
CA LYS A 38 -0.10 16.31 -2.75
C LYS A 38 -0.15 17.39 -1.66
N LYS A 39 -1.28 17.54 -0.99
CA LYS A 39 -1.47 18.50 0.11
C LYS A 39 -1.01 17.94 1.44
N GLU A 40 -0.85 16.62 1.54
CA GLU A 40 -0.42 15.96 2.76
C GLU A 40 1.11 15.96 2.84
N LYS A 41 1.64 16.39 3.99
CA LYS A 41 3.07 16.39 4.25
C LYS A 41 3.61 14.96 4.32
N GLN A 42 2.87 14.10 5.00
CA GLN A 42 3.20 12.71 5.28
C GLN A 42 1.92 11.92 5.59
N PHE A 43 1.89 10.63 5.24
CA PHE A 43 0.73 9.78 5.44
C PHE A 43 1.09 8.29 5.41
N ILE A 44 0.18 7.46 5.87
CA ILE A 44 0.25 6.00 5.75
C ILE A 44 -0.93 5.53 4.92
N ILE A 45 -0.69 4.96 3.75
CA ILE A 45 -1.71 4.25 2.97
C ILE A 45 -1.93 2.88 3.61
N LEU A 46 -3.17 2.59 3.95
CA LEU A 46 -3.63 1.28 4.41
C LEU A 46 -4.51 0.68 3.31
N ALA A 47 -4.10 -0.43 2.73
CA ALA A 47 -4.82 -1.07 1.64
C ALA A 47 -5.07 -2.55 1.92
N ASN A 48 -6.21 -3.09 1.45
CA ASN A 48 -6.42 -4.53 1.44
C ASN A 48 -5.45 -5.22 0.48
N HIS A 49 -5.11 -6.49 0.74
CA HIS A 49 -4.05 -7.20 0.00
C HIS A 49 -4.54 -8.52 -0.59
N ASN A 50 -4.76 -8.54 -1.89
CA ASN A 50 -5.34 -9.67 -2.60
C ASN A 50 -4.45 -10.20 -3.75
N SER A 51 -3.54 -9.38 -4.27
CA SER A 51 -2.78 -9.68 -5.48
C SER A 51 -1.32 -9.22 -5.42
N HIS A 52 -0.49 -9.77 -6.29
CA HIS A 52 0.85 -9.25 -6.57
C HIS A 52 0.82 -7.87 -7.26
N LEU A 53 -0.30 -7.55 -7.92
CA LEU A 53 -0.49 -6.28 -8.62
C LEU A 53 -0.80 -5.11 -7.66
N ASP A 54 -1.17 -5.36 -6.42
CA ASP A 54 -1.64 -4.34 -5.49
C ASP A 54 -0.63 -3.21 -5.29
N THR A 55 0.62 -3.56 -4.94
CA THR A 55 1.68 -2.58 -4.73
C THR A 55 2.00 -1.81 -6.01
N LEU A 56 2.05 -2.51 -7.16
CA LEU A 56 2.31 -1.91 -8.45
C LEU A 56 1.21 -0.91 -8.83
N SER A 57 -0.03 -1.30 -8.60
CA SER A 57 -1.22 -0.48 -8.88
C SER A 57 -1.28 0.76 -7.99
N LEU A 58 -1.01 0.61 -6.69
CA LEU A 58 -0.93 1.74 -5.75
C LEU A 58 0.15 2.73 -6.17
N LEU A 59 1.39 2.27 -6.43
CA LEU A 59 2.46 3.16 -6.87
C LEU A 59 2.14 3.84 -8.21
N SER A 60 1.53 3.11 -9.16
CA SER A 60 1.14 3.68 -10.45
C SER A 60 0.00 4.69 -10.36
N SER A 61 -0.87 4.60 -9.35
CA SER A 61 -1.94 5.57 -9.10
C SER A 61 -1.44 6.88 -8.51
N LEU A 62 -0.38 6.83 -7.67
CA LEU A 62 0.12 7.99 -6.95
C LEU A 62 0.59 9.12 -7.88
N PRO A 63 0.46 10.39 -7.47
CA PRO A 63 1.12 11.50 -8.15
C PRO A 63 2.63 11.29 -8.25
N GLY A 64 3.21 11.46 -9.45
CA GLY A 64 4.62 11.17 -9.71
C GLY A 64 5.61 11.83 -8.74
N LYS A 65 5.29 13.05 -8.27
CA LYS A 65 6.10 13.77 -7.28
C LYS A 65 6.17 13.11 -5.90
N LEU A 66 5.25 12.17 -5.60
CA LEU A 66 5.22 11.48 -4.31
C LEU A 66 5.95 10.13 -4.33
N LEU A 67 6.21 9.55 -5.50
CA LEU A 67 6.78 8.20 -5.64
C LEU A 67 8.06 7.99 -4.83
N TRP A 68 8.96 8.99 -4.81
CA TRP A 68 10.22 8.86 -4.08
C TRP A 68 10.08 9.03 -2.55
N LYS A 69 8.96 9.62 -2.09
CA LYS A 69 8.64 9.83 -0.67
C LYS A 69 7.81 8.69 -0.07
N VAL A 70 7.20 7.87 -0.91
CA VAL A 70 6.31 6.78 -0.47
C VAL A 70 7.04 5.46 -0.54
N LYS A 71 7.08 4.73 0.57
CA LYS A 71 7.73 3.44 0.70
C LYS A 71 6.70 2.33 0.95
N PRO A 72 6.51 1.40 -0.01
CA PRO A 72 5.81 0.16 0.29
C PRO A 72 6.59 -0.63 1.35
N VAL A 73 5.91 -1.15 2.35
CA VAL A 73 6.50 -2.02 3.36
C VAL A 73 6.32 -3.48 2.94
N ALA A 74 7.41 -4.21 2.89
CA ALA A 74 7.40 -5.62 2.53
C ALA A 74 8.33 -6.45 3.41
N ALA A 75 8.00 -7.73 3.56
CA ALA A 75 8.82 -8.64 4.32
C ALA A 75 10.09 -9.05 3.54
N GLU A 76 11.23 -9.09 4.22
CA GLU A 76 12.54 -9.45 3.64
C GLU A 76 12.51 -10.85 3.00
N ASP A 77 11.80 -11.80 3.62
CA ASP A 77 11.66 -13.17 3.15
C ASP A 77 10.88 -13.29 1.82
N TYR A 78 10.10 -12.26 1.46
CA TYR A 78 9.37 -12.22 0.19
C TYR A 78 10.27 -11.94 -1.02
N PHE A 79 11.31 -11.12 -0.86
CA PHE A 79 12.23 -10.78 -1.96
C PHE A 79 13.33 -11.82 -2.17
N GLY A 80 13.23 -12.94 -1.48
CA GLY A 80 14.02 -14.12 -1.75
C GLY A 80 15.45 -14.06 -1.22
N LYS A 81 16.12 -15.18 -1.41
CA LYS A 81 17.49 -15.45 -0.97
C LYS A 81 18.56 -14.68 -1.77
N ASN A 82 18.15 -13.82 -2.73
CA ASN A 82 19.06 -13.20 -3.68
C ASN A 82 19.21 -11.69 -3.39
N ARG A 83 20.37 -11.28 -2.90
CA ARG A 83 20.72 -9.87 -2.60
C ARG A 83 20.52 -8.95 -3.82
N PHE A 84 20.62 -9.48 -5.03
CA PHE A 84 20.43 -8.75 -6.28
C PHE A 84 18.94 -8.37 -6.49
N GLN A 85 18.02 -9.31 -6.25
CA GLN A 85 16.56 -9.04 -6.33
C GLN A 85 16.13 -8.02 -5.27
N ALA A 86 16.66 -8.12 -4.05
CA ALA A 86 16.40 -7.15 -3.00
C ALA A 86 16.93 -5.75 -3.38
N SER A 87 18.09 -5.67 -4.02
CA SER A 87 18.69 -4.40 -4.48
C SER A 87 17.85 -3.75 -5.59
N ILE A 88 17.41 -4.53 -6.58
CA ILE A 88 16.52 -4.07 -7.67
C ILE A 88 15.19 -3.59 -7.09
N SER A 89 14.58 -4.36 -6.21
CA SER A 89 13.33 -4.00 -5.57
C SER A 89 13.46 -2.71 -4.76
N ASN A 90 14.55 -2.58 -4.02
CA ASN A 90 14.81 -1.37 -3.24
C ASN A 90 15.04 -0.13 -4.13
N TYR A 91 15.70 -0.30 -5.27
CA TYR A 91 15.97 0.81 -6.18
C TYR A 91 14.74 1.25 -6.98
N PHE A 92 13.98 0.29 -7.54
CA PHE A 92 12.83 0.59 -8.41
C PHE A 92 11.51 0.76 -7.67
N ILE A 93 11.33 0.07 -6.53
CA ILE A 93 10.08 0.12 -5.75
C ILE A 93 10.21 1.03 -4.53
N ASN A 94 11.42 1.45 -4.16
CA ASN A 94 11.70 2.22 -2.94
C ASN A 94 11.18 1.52 -1.66
N THR A 95 11.24 0.19 -1.64
CA THR A 95 10.60 -0.66 -0.62
C THR A 95 11.33 -0.54 0.72
N LEU A 96 10.56 -0.46 1.80
CA LEU A 96 11.05 -0.64 3.17
C LEU A 96 10.95 -2.13 3.52
N LEU A 97 12.08 -2.82 3.56
CA LEU A 97 12.15 -4.23 3.91
C LEU A 97 12.16 -4.40 5.43
N ILE A 98 11.26 -5.24 5.95
CA ILE A 98 11.14 -5.56 7.37
C ILE A 98 11.20 -7.08 7.60
N ARG A 99 11.67 -7.50 8.77
CA ARG A 99 11.61 -8.91 9.20
C ARG A 99 10.26 -9.18 9.87
N ARG A 100 9.58 -10.26 9.46
CA ARG A 100 8.28 -10.64 10.06
C ARG A 100 8.38 -11.10 11.52
N LYS A 101 9.52 -11.67 11.89
CA LYS A 101 9.85 -12.11 13.24
C LYS A 101 11.11 -11.38 13.68
N GLY A 102 10.94 -10.26 14.35
CA GLY A 102 11.98 -9.57 15.09
C GLY A 102 11.75 -9.77 16.58
N GLU A 103 12.80 -9.92 17.37
CA GLU A 103 12.71 -9.78 18.83
C GLU A 103 12.25 -8.36 19.13
N LYS A 104 11.30 -8.22 20.07
CA LYS A 104 10.88 -6.93 20.59
C LYS A 104 12.12 -6.23 21.13
N ASP A 105 12.28 -4.96 20.79
CA ASP A 105 13.41 -4.11 21.17
C ASP A 105 14.77 -4.44 20.52
N SER A 106 14.79 -5.31 19.51
CA SER A 106 15.99 -5.56 18.70
C SER A 106 16.14 -4.53 17.57
N GLU A 107 17.36 -4.42 17.04
CA GLU A 107 17.67 -3.60 15.84
C GLU A 107 16.83 -4.00 14.60
N HIS A 108 16.17 -5.17 14.69
CA HIS A 108 15.33 -5.76 13.63
C HIS A 108 13.83 -5.68 13.91
N ASP A 109 13.39 -4.93 14.94
CA ASP A 109 11.96 -4.71 15.19
C ASP A 109 11.31 -4.02 13.99
N PRO A 110 10.31 -4.65 13.34
CA PRO A 110 9.62 -4.08 12.19
C PRO A 110 8.93 -2.76 12.51
N ILE A 111 8.39 -2.60 13.72
CA ILE A 111 7.73 -1.35 14.15
C ILE A 111 8.77 -0.22 14.20
N ARG A 112 9.91 -0.47 14.83
CA ARG A 112 11.00 0.50 14.92
C ARG A 112 11.46 0.96 13.54
N LYS A 113 11.71 0.06 12.60
CA LYS A 113 12.10 0.41 11.22
C LYS A 113 11.05 1.28 10.51
N MET A 114 9.76 1.00 10.71
CA MET A 114 8.68 1.80 10.15
C MET A 114 8.63 3.20 10.79
N LEU A 115 8.78 3.30 12.11
CA LEU A 115 8.87 4.59 12.81
C LEU A 115 10.08 5.41 12.35
N GLU A 116 11.25 4.82 12.22
CA GLU A 116 12.45 5.48 11.68
C GLU A 116 12.22 6.04 10.27
N ALA A 117 11.52 5.31 9.42
CA ALA A 117 11.17 5.80 8.09
C ALA A 117 10.17 6.98 8.15
N ILE A 118 9.19 6.91 9.05
CA ILE A 118 8.24 7.99 9.31
C ILE A 118 8.99 9.22 9.84
N ASP A 119 9.84 9.07 10.83
CA ASP A 119 10.64 10.16 11.43
C ASP A 119 11.59 10.80 10.41
N ALA A 120 12.05 10.02 9.42
CA ALA A 120 12.82 10.52 8.28
C ALA A 120 11.97 11.23 7.20
N GLY A 121 10.65 11.38 7.41
CA GLY A 121 9.73 12.11 6.53
C GLY A 121 9.18 11.29 5.37
N TYR A 122 9.32 9.96 5.36
CA TYR A 122 8.71 9.10 4.36
C TYR A 122 7.25 8.77 4.71
N SER A 123 6.41 8.68 3.70
CA SER A 123 5.09 8.07 3.77
C SER A 123 5.20 6.57 3.53
N LEU A 124 4.28 5.78 4.07
CA LEU A 124 4.30 4.33 3.94
C LEU A 124 3.08 3.81 3.18
N ILE A 125 3.24 2.65 2.51
CA ILE A 125 2.13 1.80 2.07
C ILE A 125 2.20 0.53 2.88
N LEU A 126 1.12 0.23 3.60
CA LEU A 126 0.98 -0.93 4.46
C LEU A 126 -0.25 -1.73 4.06
N PHE A 127 -0.09 -3.04 4.10
CA PHE A 127 -1.19 -3.98 4.00
C PHE A 127 -1.46 -4.52 5.42
N PRO A 128 -2.50 -4.02 6.11
CA PRO A 128 -2.69 -4.29 7.53
C PRO A 128 -2.94 -5.76 7.86
N GLU A 129 -3.34 -6.56 6.88
CA GLU A 129 -3.48 -8.03 6.99
C GLU A 129 -2.12 -8.74 7.13
N GLY A 130 -1.04 -8.13 6.64
CA GLY A 130 0.33 -8.64 6.65
C GLY A 130 0.60 -9.83 5.72
N THR A 131 -0.42 -10.37 5.08
CA THR A 131 -0.35 -11.44 4.06
C THR A 131 -1.50 -11.28 3.09
N ARG A 132 -1.33 -11.75 1.85
CA ARG A 132 -2.42 -11.76 0.87
C ARG A 132 -3.56 -12.65 1.34
N GLY A 133 -4.76 -12.07 1.40
CA GLY A 133 -6.02 -12.74 1.72
C GLY A 133 -6.65 -13.46 0.53
N LYS A 134 -7.92 -13.82 0.67
CA LYS A 134 -8.78 -14.27 -0.42
C LYS A 134 -9.22 -13.06 -1.24
N SER A 135 -9.53 -13.29 -2.52
CA SER A 135 -10.08 -12.26 -3.42
C SER A 135 -11.31 -11.62 -2.79
N GLU A 136 -11.40 -10.29 -2.88
CA GLU A 136 -12.54 -9.47 -2.44
C GLU A 136 -12.88 -9.56 -0.92
N GLN A 137 -12.00 -10.17 -0.12
CA GLN A 137 -12.18 -10.28 1.32
C GLN A 137 -11.01 -9.64 2.05
N MET A 138 -11.31 -8.73 2.95
CA MET A 138 -10.31 -8.19 3.86
C MET A 138 -10.07 -9.15 5.03
N GLY A 139 -8.81 -9.49 5.26
CA GLY A 139 -8.42 -10.31 6.41
C GLY A 139 -8.36 -9.50 7.71
N LYS A 140 -8.04 -10.18 8.81
CA LYS A 140 -7.90 -9.55 10.13
C LYS A 140 -6.77 -8.51 10.13
N ILE A 141 -7.08 -7.29 10.56
CA ILE A 141 -6.10 -6.21 10.77
C ILE A 141 -5.17 -6.58 11.92
N LYS A 142 -3.86 -6.49 11.68
CA LYS A 142 -2.84 -6.73 12.69
C LYS A 142 -2.57 -5.48 13.52
N SER A 143 -2.30 -5.67 14.80
CA SER A 143 -2.05 -4.59 15.77
C SER A 143 -0.81 -3.73 15.48
N GLY A 144 0.07 -4.17 14.58
CA GLY A 144 1.26 -3.40 14.22
C GLY A 144 0.98 -2.00 13.69
N ILE A 145 -0.09 -1.85 12.88
CA ILE A 145 -0.46 -0.52 12.37
C ILE A 145 -1.01 0.38 13.47
N ALA A 146 -1.85 -0.15 14.35
CA ALA A 146 -2.39 0.62 15.46
C ALA A 146 -1.27 1.07 16.41
N ARG A 147 -0.26 0.22 16.63
CA ARG A 147 0.92 0.59 17.43
C ARG A 147 1.72 1.73 16.79
N ILE A 148 1.89 1.74 15.46
CA ILE A 148 2.56 2.84 14.76
C ILE A 148 1.77 4.15 14.92
N LEU A 149 0.47 4.11 14.69
CA LEU A 149 -0.40 5.28 14.78
C LEU A 149 -0.57 5.77 16.23
N SER A 150 -0.55 4.87 17.23
CA SER A 150 -0.52 5.23 18.64
C SER A 150 0.74 6.00 19.02
N LEU A 151 1.90 5.67 18.40
CA LEU A 151 3.19 6.32 18.64
C LEU A 151 3.41 7.58 17.76
N ARG A 152 2.64 7.73 16.70
CA ARG A 152 2.68 8.90 15.77
C ARG A 152 1.26 9.32 15.40
N PRO A 153 0.46 9.80 16.39
CA PRO A 153 -0.95 10.15 16.19
C PRO A 153 -1.14 11.35 15.25
N GLU A 154 -0.10 12.13 15.02
CA GLU A 154 -0.08 13.25 14.07
C GLU A 154 -0.02 12.81 12.61
N VAL A 155 0.33 11.56 12.34
CA VAL A 155 0.42 11.00 10.98
C VAL A 155 -0.94 10.49 10.55
N LYS A 156 -1.49 11.06 9.49
CA LYS A 156 -2.75 10.62 8.92
C LYS A 156 -2.61 9.26 8.25
N TYR A 157 -3.60 8.40 8.41
CA TYR A 157 -3.76 7.24 7.54
C TYR A 157 -4.80 7.49 6.47
N ILE A 158 -4.70 6.74 5.38
CA ILE A 158 -5.58 6.83 4.22
C ILE A 158 -6.02 5.41 3.91
N PRO A 159 -7.27 5.04 4.20
CA PRO A 159 -7.77 3.74 3.81
C PRO A 159 -7.92 3.69 2.29
N VAL A 160 -7.47 2.59 1.68
CA VAL A 160 -7.58 2.34 0.25
C VAL A 160 -8.22 0.98 0.03
N PHE A 161 -9.34 0.96 -0.66
CA PHE A 161 -10.03 -0.25 -1.01
C PHE A 161 -9.78 -0.62 -2.46
N MET A 162 -9.27 -1.84 -2.69
CA MET A 162 -8.97 -2.36 -4.01
C MET A 162 -9.85 -3.56 -4.33
N THR A 163 -10.44 -3.56 -5.52
CA THR A 163 -11.32 -4.62 -6.02
C THR A 163 -10.79 -5.19 -7.33
N GLY A 164 -11.16 -6.42 -7.67
CA GLY A 164 -10.81 -7.07 -8.94
C GLY A 164 -9.37 -7.54 -9.08
N MET A 165 -8.43 -7.03 -8.28
CA MET A 165 -7.00 -7.37 -8.38
C MET A 165 -6.72 -8.86 -8.18
N GLY A 166 -7.40 -9.48 -7.20
CA GLY A 166 -7.28 -10.89 -6.90
C GLY A 166 -7.88 -11.80 -7.98
N ARG A 167 -8.84 -11.32 -8.75
CA ARG A 167 -9.41 -12.02 -9.91
C ARG A 167 -8.51 -11.86 -11.13
N SER A 168 -7.91 -10.68 -11.32
CA SER A 168 -6.98 -10.42 -12.44
C SER A 168 -5.71 -11.22 -12.34
N LEU A 169 -5.11 -11.37 -11.17
CA LEU A 169 -3.94 -12.22 -10.92
C LEU A 169 -4.09 -12.95 -9.57
N PRO A 170 -4.77 -14.09 -9.54
CA PRO A 170 -4.98 -14.88 -8.34
C PRO A 170 -3.68 -15.33 -7.69
N LYS A 171 -3.69 -15.45 -6.35
CA LYS A 171 -2.57 -15.96 -5.58
C LYS A 171 -2.12 -17.33 -6.09
N GLY A 172 -0.84 -17.46 -6.43
CA GLY A 172 -0.24 -18.71 -6.92
C GLY A 172 -0.45 -19.00 -8.40
N LYS A 173 -1.14 -18.15 -9.15
CA LYS A 173 -1.24 -18.24 -10.61
C LYS A 173 -0.37 -17.17 -11.27
N MET A 174 0.16 -17.49 -12.45
CA MET A 174 0.93 -16.55 -13.29
C MET A 174 0.14 -16.11 -14.53
N ILE A 175 -1.10 -16.55 -14.65
CA ILE A 175 -1.97 -16.19 -15.77
C ILE A 175 -2.71 -14.92 -15.39
N LEU A 176 -2.49 -13.86 -16.17
CA LEU A 176 -3.21 -12.62 -16.07
C LEU A 176 -4.55 -12.76 -16.80
N LEU A 177 -5.63 -12.55 -16.07
CA LEU A 177 -6.97 -12.50 -16.64
C LEU A 177 -7.41 -11.01 -16.66
N PRO A 178 -7.80 -10.46 -17.82
CA PRO A 178 -8.38 -9.13 -17.87
C PRO A 178 -9.67 -9.12 -17.04
N TYR A 179 -9.64 -8.46 -15.91
CA TYR A 179 -10.81 -8.29 -15.04
C TYR A 179 -10.85 -6.84 -14.57
N LYS A 180 -12.06 -6.27 -14.55
CA LYS A 180 -12.25 -4.89 -14.09
C LYS A 180 -11.76 -4.77 -12.65
N ALA A 181 -10.68 -4.04 -12.45
CA ALA A 181 -10.08 -3.80 -11.15
C ALA A 181 -10.11 -2.31 -10.83
N SER A 182 -10.36 -1.94 -9.60
CA SER A 182 -10.49 -0.54 -9.20
C SER A 182 -9.74 -0.25 -7.91
N ILE A 183 -9.26 0.99 -7.78
CA ILE A 183 -8.60 1.50 -6.58
C ILE A 183 -9.38 2.70 -6.09
N TYR A 184 -9.90 2.62 -4.88
CA TYR A 184 -10.66 3.68 -4.24
C TYR A 184 -9.89 4.23 -3.04
N TYR A 185 -9.70 5.55 -3.01
CA TYR A 185 -9.03 6.24 -1.92
C TYR A 185 -10.06 6.85 -0.97
N GLY A 186 -9.93 6.55 0.32
CA GLY A 186 -10.64 7.26 1.38
C GLY A 186 -9.99 8.60 1.69
N MET A 187 -10.56 9.33 2.63
CA MET A 187 -10.01 10.62 3.06
C MET A 187 -8.87 10.44 4.07
N PRO A 188 -7.87 11.36 4.05
CA PRO A 188 -6.82 11.37 5.07
C PRO A 188 -7.39 11.60 6.46
N THR A 189 -7.24 10.62 7.34
CA THR A 189 -7.88 10.59 8.67
C THR A 189 -6.81 10.50 9.76
N LEU A 190 -6.99 11.26 10.86
CA LEU A 190 -6.22 11.10 12.09
C LEU A 190 -6.88 10.05 12.99
N VAL A 191 -6.08 9.36 13.79
CA VAL A 191 -6.63 8.52 14.85
C VAL A 191 -7.28 9.41 15.93
N LYS A 192 -8.42 8.94 16.47
CA LYS A 192 -9.19 9.66 17.51
C LYS A 192 -8.66 9.37 18.91
N SER A 193 -7.88 8.31 19.06
CA SER A 193 -7.32 7.82 20.33
C SER A 193 -5.91 7.33 20.12
N THR A 194 -5.17 7.13 21.21
CA THR A 194 -3.88 6.42 21.22
C THR A 194 -4.01 4.98 21.72
N ASP A 195 -5.20 4.55 22.09
CA ASP A 195 -5.48 3.17 22.46
C ASP A 195 -5.46 2.27 21.20
N ILE A 196 -4.74 1.15 21.30
CA ILE A 196 -4.53 0.24 20.18
C ILE A 196 -5.85 -0.39 19.70
N HIS A 197 -6.76 -0.71 20.63
CA HIS A 197 -8.01 -1.36 20.30
C HIS A 197 -8.95 -0.39 19.59
N GLU A 198 -9.09 0.82 20.11
CA GLU A 198 -9.90 1.88 19.50
C GLU A 198 -9.38 2.29 18.10
N ILE A 199 -8.04 2.33 17.91
CA ILE A 199 -7.44 2.57 16.60
C ILE A 199 -7.79 1.44 15.62
N LEU A 200 -7.74 0.17 16.06
CA LEU A 200 -8.09 -0.97 15.20
C LEU A 200 -9.55 -0.95 14.82
N GLU A 201 -10.46 -0.63 15.74
CA GLU A 201 -11.89 -0.46 15.48
C GLU A 201 -12.13 0.67 14.47
N GLN A 202 -11.54 1.84 14.70
CA GLN A 202 -11.66 2.97 13.77
C GLN A 202 -11.21 2.60 12.35
N ILE A 203 -10.07 1.91 12.19
CA ILE A 203 -9.59 1.48 10.88
C ILE A 203 -10.54 0.44 10.26
N ALA A 204 -11.05 -0.50 11.05
CA ALA A 204 -11.98 -1.53 10.57
C ALA A 204 -13.29 -0.89 10.07
N ASP A 205 -13.84 0.05 10.82
CA ASP A 205 -15.05 0.79 10.45
C ASP A 205 -14.87 1.57 9.14
N ASP A 206 -13.72 2.25 8.98
CA ASP A 206 -13.42 2.97 7.74
C ASP A 206 -13.35 2.03 6.53
N PHE A 207 -12.82 0.82 6.69
CA PHE A 207 -12.80 -0.17 5.62
C PHE A 207 -14.19 -0.75 5.33
N GLU A 208 -15.02 -1.02 6.34
CA GLU A 208 -16.39 -1.49 6.10
C GLU A 208 -17.23 -0.42 5.39
N ILE A 209 -17.12 0.85 5.79
CA ILE A 209 -17.79 1.96 5.09
C ILE A 209 -17.35 2.02 3.62
N MET A 210 -16.06 1.88 3.36
CA MET A 210 -15.56 1.87 1.98
C MET A 210 -16.06 0.68 1.19
N LYS A 211 -16.06 -0.50 1.79
CA LYS A 211 -16.54 -1.74 1.18
C LYS A 211 -18.01 -1.62 0.80
N GLU A 212 -18.86 -1.21 1.73
CA GLU A 212 -20.29 -1.01 1.47
C GLU A 212 -20.51 -0.02 0.32
N LYS A 213 -19.85 1.14 0.37
CA LYS A 213 -19.98 2.18 -0.66
C LYS A 213 -19.57 1.70 -2.05
N TYR A 214 -18.49 0.93 -2.16
CA TYR A 214 -17.92 0.55 -3.45
C TYR A 214 -18.35 -0.84 -3.92
N GLN A 215 -18.91 -1.68 -3.05
CA GLN A 215 -19.55 -2.94 -3.44
C GLN A 215 -20.81 -2.66 -4.27
N VAL A 216 -21.66 -1.73 -3.84
CA VAL A 216 -22.85 -1.31 -4.59
C VAL A 216 -22.50 -0.84 -6.01
N ILE A 217 -21.40 -0.06 -6.16
CA ILE A 217 -20.97 0.42 -7.48
C ILE A 217 -20.54 -0.76 -8.39
N ILE A 218 -19.93 -1.81 -7.81
CA ILE A 218 -19.48 -2.97 -8.58
C ILE A 218 -20.68 -3.79 -9.04
N ASP A 219 -21.63 -4.01 -8.16
CA ASP A 219 -22.84 -4.79 -8.46
C ASP A 219 -23.69 -4.10 -9.54
N ASP A 220 -23.83 -2.76 -9.49
CA ASP A 220 -24.53 -1.95 -10.51
C ASP A 220 -23.83 -1.94 -11.89
N GLU A 221 -22.54 -2.20 -11.94
CA GLU A 221 -21.77 -2.20 -13.20
C GLU A 221 -21.63 -3.62 -13.82
N GLU A 222 -22.00 -4.68 -13.08
CA GLU A 222 -22.03 -6.07 -13.56
C GLU A 222 -23.43 -6.49 -14.08
N GLU A 223 -24.50 -5.70 -13.82
CA GLU A 223 -25.84 -5.84 -14.42
C GLU A 223 -25.93 -5.13 -15.79
#